data_61d7380f3da475b5053599d1e786ec5a
#
_entry.id   61d7380f3da475b5053599d1e786ec5a
#
_cell.length_a   1.000
_cell.length_b   1.000
_cell.length_c   1.000
_cell.angle_alpha   90.00
_cell.angle_beta   90.00
_cell.angle_gamma   90.00
#
_symmetry.space_group_name_H-M   'P 1'
#
loop_
_entity.id
_entity.type
_entity.pdbx_description
1 polymer ?
#
loop_
_entity_poly.entity_id
_entity_poly.type
_entity_poly.pdbx_seq_one_letter_code
_entity_poly.pdbx_strand_id
1 'polypeptide(L)'
;MKYVIVTGGVVSGLGKGITISSIGRLLKSAGLRVTSIKIDPYLNTDAGTMSPFEHGETFVLDDGGETDLDLGNYERFLDLSLTRDHNITTGKVYAKVLAKERKGDYLGKTVQVVPHVTQEIQDWIERVAQIPTDGLEGPPDVCLVEVGGTVGDIESSVFLEALRQFQFQVPKGDFCLVHVSLVPCLGSVGEQKTKPTQHGVKELRGLGLSPDVIVCRAADELEDSTRSKLGIFCHVPASHVLSVHDVANIYHVPLLLLEQGMDEILRVSLELTRDCGMPEQREGRCDLAAWRKMALDVDTFEDSVSIAIVGKYTGLSDSYLSVFKSLKHSSIEARRKLEVVWIESTDLEDGTKKADAAAYDGAWAKLRGADGVVVPGGFGDRGTEGMIACAKFCRESGKPYLGVCLGMQLAVVEYCRSVLGWADAKSAEFDKATPRPAVVFMPEIDEDGDMGGTMRLGARDTLIEGADASESIAHLIYRGKKAVSERHRHRYEVNPDYVGDLEAAGLKFVGKDETGRRMEIIELPRSAHPYYIGCQFHPEFKSRPQNPSPPFYGLVLAAAGAFPGPLADGAVAPEPAKKKAKR
;
A
#
# COMPACT_ATOMS: atom_id res chain seq x y z
N MET A 1 -3.90 3.80 -27.06
CA MET A 1 -3.79 3.92 -25.58
C MET A 1 -4.67 5.07 -25.13
N LYS A 2 -5.55 4.85 -24.18
CA LYS A 2 -6.37 5.90 -23.59
C LYS A 2 -5.76 6.38 -22.28
N TYR A 3 -5.89 7.67 -21.96
CA TYR A 3 -5.32 8.27 -20.76
C TYR A 3 -6.39 8.97 -19.94
N VAL A 4 -6.49 8.64 -18.65
CA VAL A 4 -7.27 9.38 -17.67
C VAL A 4 -6.31 10.08 -16.73
N ILE A 5 -6.30 11.39 -16.76
CA ILE A 5 -5.43 12.22 -15.93
C ILE A 5 -6.24 12.75 -14.75
N VAL A 6 -5.75 12.56 -13.53
CA VAL A 6 -6.38 13.07 -12.32
C VAL A 6 -5.48 14.13 -11.70
N THR A 7 -6.01 15.35 -11.61
CA THR A 7 -5.36 16.49 -10.93
C THR A 7 -6.14 16.86 -9.68
N GLY A 8 -5.53 17.59 -8.77
CA GLY A 8 -6.20 18.09 -7.57
C GLY A 8 -5.95 19.56 -7.33
N GLY A 9 -6.91 20.20 -6.69
CA GLY A 9 -6.83 21.60 -6.32
C GLY A 9 -7.16 21.86 -4.86
N VAL A 10 -6.79 23.02 -4.37
CA VAL A 10 -7.14 23.62 -3.07
C VAL A 10 -6.33 23.10 -1.90
N VAL A 11 -6.31 21.78 -1.63
CA VAL A 11 -5.54 21.17 -0.52
C VAL A 11 -5.08 19.76 -0.88
N SER A 12 -4.08 19.25 -0.18
CA SER A 12 -3.67 17.84 -0.22
C SER A 12 -4.69 16.94 0.51
N GLY A 13 -4.62 15.63 0.31
CA GLY A 13 -5.50 14.69 1.02
C GLY A 13 -6.95 14.67 0.56
N LEU A 14 -7.29 15.29 -0.58
CA LEU A 14 -8.66 15.32 -1.14
C LEU A 14 -9.20 13.97 -1.64
N GLY A 15 -8.35 12.93 -1.68
CA GLY A 15 -8.75 11.61 -2.17
C GLY A 15 -8.58 11.43 -3.68
N LYS A 16 -7.58 12.09 -4.31
CA LYS A 16 -7.20 11.81 -5.71
C LYS A 16 -6.95 10.33 -5.93
N GLY A 17 -6.15 9.69 -5.07
CA GLY A 17 -5.82 8.27 -5.14
C GLY A 17 -7.05 7.36 -5.07
N ILE A 18 -8.03 7.68 -4.23
CA ILE A 18 -9.30 6.94 -4.15
C ILE A 18 -10.15 7.17 -5.40
N THR A 19 -10.19 8.41 -5.90
CA THR A 19 -10.95 8.76 -7.11
C THR A 19 -10.39 8.02 -8.34
N ILE A 20 -9.07 8.08 -8.57
CA ILE A 20 -8.44 7.43 -9.72
C ILE A 20 -8.56 5.90 -9.63
N SER A 21 -8.37 5.33 -8.43
CA SER A 21 -8.57 3.90 -8.20
C SER A 21 -10.02 3.46 -8.45
N SER A 22 -10.98 4.30 -8.06
CA SER A 22 -12.41 4.05 -8.32
C SER A 22 -12.74 4.10 -9.80
N ILE A 23 -12.20 5.09 -10.53
CA ILE A 23 -12.31 5.18 -11.99
C ILE A 23 -11.73 3.92 -12.64
N GLY A 24 -10.53 3.53 -12.24
CA GLY A 24 -9.88 2.32 -12.76
C GLY A 24 -10.70 1.06 -12.46
N ARG A 25 -11.38 1.00 -11.31
CA ARG A 25 -12.27 -0.11 -10.97
C ARG A 25 -13.48 -0.18 -11.89
N LEU A 26 -14.08 0.97 -12.24
CA LEU A 26 -15.18 1.04 -13.22
C LEU A 26 -14.72 0.57 -14.60
N LEU A 27 -13.57 1.04 -15.08
CA LEU A 27 -13.01 0.64 -16.37
C LEU A 27 -12.70 -0.86 -16.42
N LYS A 28 -12.13 -1.42 -15.35
CA LYS A 28 -11.91 -2.88 -15.24
C LYS A 28 -13.23 -3.65 -15.23
N SER A 29 -14.27 -3.15 -14.59
CA SER A 29 -15.60 -3.79 -14.60
C SER A 29 -16.26 -3.77 -15.98
N ALA A 30 -15.89 -2.79 -16.82
CA ALA A 30 -16.28 -2.74 -18.23
C ALA A 30 -15.45 -3.67 -19.14
N GLY A 31 -14.51 -4.44 -18.58
CA GLY A 31 -13.67 -5.39 -19.31
C GLY A 31 -12.36 -4.81 -19.85
N LEU A 32 -12.02 -3.57 -19.54
CA LEU A 32 -10.79 -2.91 -19.98
C LEU A 32 -9.61 -3.27 -19.06
N ARG A 33 -8.43 -3.39 -19.66
CA ARG A 33 -7.17 -3.55 -18.94
C ARG A 33 -6.63 -2.17 -18.57
N VAL A 34 -6.26 -1.98 -17.32
CA VAL A 34 -5.78 -0.69 -16.82
C VAL A 34 -4.37 -0.80 -16.24
N THR A 35 -3.61 0.29 -16.34
CA THR A 35 -2.39 0.53 -15.56
C THR A 35 -2.49 1.88 -14.87
N SER A 36 -1.63 2.16 -13.89
CA SER A 36 -1.68 3.42 -13.15
C SER A 36 -0.29 3.99 -12.94
N ILE A 37 -0.14 5.30 -13.12
CA ILE A 37 1.09 6.06 -12.90
C ILE A 37 0.83 7.11 -11.82
N LYS A 38 1.75 7.23 -10.85
CA LYS A 38 1.80 8.33 -9.90
C LYS A 38 2.93 9.29 -10.27
N ILE A 39 2.60 10.55 -10.35
CA ILE A 39 3.57 11.64 -10.50
C ILE A 39 3.70 12.35 -9.16
N ASP A 40 4.91 12.35 -8.58
CA ASP A 40 5.21 13.02 -7.34
C ASP A 40 6.21 14.17 -7.58
N PRO A 41 5.83 15.41 -7.24
CA PRO A 41 6.63 16.57 -7.58
C PRO A 41 7.85 16.81 -6.67
N TYR A 42 8.14 15.95 -5.70
CA TYR A 42 9.31 16.07 -4.84
C TYR A 42 10.61 15.70 -5.55
N LEU A 43 11.75 16.19 -5.02
CA LEU A 43 13.10 15.97 -5.56
C LEU A 43 13.72 14.64 -5.19
N ASN A 44 13.16 13.90 -4.24
CA ASN A 44 13.66 12.58 -3.90
C ASN A 44 13.58 11.64 -5.10
N THR A 45 14.59 10.79 -5.27
CA THR A 45 14.56 9.75 -6.31
C THR A 45 13.44 8.75 -6.05
N ASP A 46 13.27 8.35 -4.79
CA ASP A 46 12.20 7.47 -4.33
C ASP A 46 11.84 7.78 -2.86
N ALA A 47 10.96 6.98 -2.27
CA ALA A 47 10.51 7.18 -0.90
C ALA A 47 11.41 6.49 0.16
N GLY A 48 12.47 5.80 -0.25
CA GLY A 48 13.29 4.96 0.64
C GLY A 48 13.99 5.70 1.78
N THR A 49 14.29 6.98 1.58
CA THR A 49 14.96 7.86 2.58
C THR A 49 14.01 8.81 3.29
N MET A 50 12.71 8.76 3.00
CA MET A 50 11.73 9.64 3.63
C MET A 50 11.34 9.19 5.04
N SER A 51 10.98 10.16 5.87
CA SER A 51 10.47 9.88 7.22
C SER A 51 9.02 9.41 7.18
N PRO A 52 8.67 8.28 7.80
CA PRO A 52 7.29 7.84 7.91
C PRO A 52 6.37 8.83 8.65
N PHE A 53 6.93 9.71 9.49
CA PHE A 53 6.16 10.74 10.18
C PHE A 53 5.74 11.91 9.27
N GLU A 54 6.46 12.13 8.15
CA GLU A 54 6.18 13.23 7.23
C GLU A 54 5.36 12.78 6.02
N HIS A 55 5.66 11.59 5.48
CA HIS A 55 5.10 11.11 4.20
C HIS A 55 4.30 9.81 4.31
N GLY A 56 4.18 9.25 5.52
CA GLY A 56 3.57 7.95 5.70
C GLY A 56 4.52 6.79 5.37
N GLU A 57 3.98 5.60 5.14
CA GLU A 57 4.80 4.42 4.86
C GLU A 57 5.49 4.49 3.50
N THR A 58 6.68 3.90 3.42
CA THR A 58 7.31 3.55 2.14
C THR A 58 6.71 2.24 1.64
N PHE A 59 6.01 2.28 0.50
CA PHE A 59 5.44 1.10 -0.12
C PHE A 59 6.45 0.44 -1.06
N VAL A 60 6.72 -0.85 -0.88
CA VAL A 60 7.70 -1.58 -1.69
C VAL A 60 7.00 -2.42 -2.75
N LEU A 61 7.47 -2.31 -4.00
CA LEU A 61 6.97 -3.05 -5.15
C LEU A 61 7.71 -4.38 -5.35
N ASP A 62 7.19 -5.23 -6.23
CA ASP A 62 7.81 -6.54 -6.51
C ASP A 62 9.24 -6.41 -7.07
N ASP A 63 9.52 -5.38 -7.87
CA ASP A 63 10.85 -5.08 -8.42
C ASP A 63 11.80 -4.36 -7.43
N GLY A 64 11.39 -4.19 -6.19
CA GLY A 64 12.14 -3.51 -5.14
C GLY A 64 12.06 -1.99 -5.20
N GLY A 65 11.17 -1.42 -6.00
CA GLY A 65 10.90 0.02 -5.98
C GLY A 65 10.33 0.47 -4.63
N GLU A 66 10.98 1.46 -4.00
CA GLU A 66 10.51 2.11 -2.77
C GLU A 66 9.69 3.34 -3.18
N THR A 67 8.38 3.27 -3.00
CA THR A 67 7.46 4.27 -3.56
C THR A 67 6.56 4.88 -2.50
N ASP A 68 5.85 5.93 -2.89
CA ASP A 68 4.77 6.53 -2.11
C ASP A 68 3.63 5.53 -1.85
N LEU A 69 2.93 5.71 -0.72
CA LEU A 69 1.81 4.87 -0.26
C LEU A 69 0.64 4.79 -1.26
N ASP A 70 0.52 5.77 -2.17
CA ASP A 70 -0.55 5.80 -3.18
C ASP A 70 -0.47 4.63 -4.16
N LEU A 71 0.75 4.15 -4.51
CA LEU A 71 0.89 2.98 -5.36
C LEU A 71 0.27 1.73 -4.70
N GLY A 72 0.37 1.64 -3.37
CA GLY A 72 -0.32 0.61 -2.61
C GLY A 72 -1.84 0.69 -2.74
N ASN A 73 -2.41 1.90 -2.78
CA ASN A 73 -3.85 2.07 -3.03
C ASN A 73 -4.25 1.58 -4.42
N TYR A 74 -3.46 1.91 -5.46
CA TYR A 74 -3.75 1.43 -6.81
C TYR A 74 -3.68 -0.09 -6.90
N GLU A 75 -2.63 -0.70 -6.36
CA GLU A 75 -2.51 -2.16 -6.35
C GLU A 75 -3.67 -2.83 -5.62
N ARG A 76 -4.09 -2.29 -4.47
CA ARG A 76 -5.19 -2.84 -3.66
C ARG A 76 -6.55 -2.72 -4.35
N PHE A 77 -6.87 -1.55 -4.91
CA PHE A 77 -8.16 -1.31 -5.54
C PHE A 77 -8.28 -1.97 -6.91
N LEU A 78 -7.19 -1.95 -7.67
CA LEU A 78 -7.19 -2.40 -9.06
C LEU A 78 -6.72 -3.83 -9.23
N ASP A 79 -6.21 -4.45 -8.16
CA ASP A 79 -5.59 -5.77 -8.22
C ASP A 79 -4.55 -5.84 -9.36
N LEU A 80 -3.51 -5.03 -9.21
CA LEU A 80 -2.39 -4.87 -10.12
C LEU A 80 -1.09 -5.16 -9.41
N SER A 81 -0.01 -5.38 -10.19
CA SER A 81 1.38 -5.38 -9.74
C SER A 81 2.14 -4.32 -10.53
N LEU A 82 2.46 -3.21 -9.86
CA LEU A 82 3.16 -2.09 -10.45
C LEU A 82 4.68 -2.27 -10.34
N THR A 83 5.43 -1.46 -11.10
CA THR A 83 6.89 -1.42 -11.07
C THR A 83 7.37 -0.03 -10.67
N ARG A 84 8.66 0.11 -10.30
CA ARG A 84 9.27 1.41 -9.93
C ARG A 84 9.09 2.51 -10.97
N ASP A 85 8.90 2.12 -12.23
CA ASP A 85 8.67 3.06 -13.32
C ASP A 85 7.28 3.70 -13.29
N HIS A 86 6.31 3.10 -12.59
CA HIS A 86 4.96 3.65 -12.40
C HIS A 86 4.92 4.79 -11.38
N ASN A 87 6.04 5.07 -10.70
CA ASN A 87 6.21 6.25 -9.87
C ASN A 87 7.23 7.21 -10.50
N ILE A 88 6.74 8.34 -10.99
CA ILE A 88 7.54 9.39 -11.62
C ILE A 88 7.78 10.49 -10.58
N THR A 89 9.05 10.75 -10.22
CA THR A 89 9.41 11.87 -9.34
C THR A 89 10.21 12.93 -10.08
N THR A 90 10.20 14.15 -9.60
CA THR A 90 11.05 15.23 -10.14
C THR A 90 12.51 14.79 -10.16
N GLY A 91 13.01 14.17 -9.08
CA GLY A 91 14.38 13.69 -8.99
C GLY A 91 14.74 12.69 -10.08
N LYS A 92 13.89 11.68 -10.32
CA LYS A 92 14.10 10.70 -11.41
C LYS A 92 14.16 11.35 -12.79
N VAL A 93 13.23 12.27 -13.07
CA VAL A 93 13.17 12.94 -14.38
C VAL A 93 14.42 13.78 -14.62
N TYR A 94 14.80 14.64 -13.66
CA TYR A 94 15.97 15.49 -13.80
C TYR A 94 17.26 14.67 -13.85
N ALA A 95 17.43 13.65 -13.03
CA ALA A 95 18.59 12.76 -13.10
C ALA A 95 18.74 12.13 -14.48
N LYS A 96 17.64 11.70 -15.11
CA LYS A 96 17.65 11.10 -16.44
C LYS A 96 18.00 12.11 -17.52
N VAL A 97 17.46 13.33 -17.46
CA VAL A 97 17.80 14.40 -18.42
C VAL A 97 19.28 14.81 -18.30
N LEU A 98 19.78 14.94 -17.07
CA LEU A 98 21.21 15.26 -16.82
C LEU A 98 22.13 14.13 -17.29
N ALA A 99 21.75 12.87 -17.07
CA ALA A 99 22.51 11.73 -17.58
C ALA A 99 22.56 11.70 -19.12
N LYS A 100 21.45 11.97 -19.80
CA LYS A 100 21.38 12.11 -21.27
C LYS A 100 22.25 13.27 -21.76
N GLU A 101 22.26 14.41 -21.06
CA GLU A 101 23.11 15.56 -21.39
C GLU A 101 24.60 15.18 -21.30
N ARG A 102 25.02 14.58 -20.18
CA ARG A 102 26.42 14.13 -20.02
C ARG A 102 26.83 13.08 -21.04
N LYS A 103 25.93 12.20 -21.47
CA LYS A 103 26.17 11.20 -22.50
C LYS A 103 26.29 11.79 -23.91
N GLY A 104 25.77 13.00 -24.12
CA GLY A 104 25.79 13.70 -25.41
C GLY A 104 24.54 13.50 -26.27
N ASP A 105 23.45 12.98 -25.73
CA ASP A 105 22.20 12.77 -26.46
C ASP A 105 21.58 14.12 -26.94
N TYR A 106 22.01 15.24 -26.36
CA TYR A 106 21.58 16.59 -26.74
C TYR A 106 22.70 17.45 -27.37
N LEU A 107 23.72 16.82 -28.01
CA LEU A 107 24.85 17.56 -28.58
C LEU A 107 24.40 18.73 -29.45
N GLY A 108 25.01 19.90 -29.24
CA GLY A 108 24.71 21.13 -29.96
C GLY A 108 23.46 21.88 -29.53
N LYS A 109 22.78 21.41 -28.45
CA LYS A 109 21.57 22.06 -27.90
C LYS A 109 21.83 22.62 -26.50
N THR A 110 21.18 23.73 -26.18
CA THR A 110 21.02 24.19 -24.81
C THR A 110 19.87 23.41 -24.17
N VAL A 111 20.16 22.59 -23.16
CA VAL A 111 19.15 21.78 -22.49
C VAL A 111 18.35 22.66 -21.53
N GLN A 112 17.03 22.64 -21.64
CA GLN A 112 16.09 23.49 -20.89
C GLN A 112 14.92 22.66 -20.36
N VAL A 113 14.17 23.21 -19.42
CA VAL A 113 12.96 22.54 -18.89
C VAL A 113 11.98 22.23 -20.04
N VAL A 114 11.68 23.23 -20.86
CA VAL A 114 10.93 23.04 -22.11
C VAL A 114 11.92 23.19 -23.27
N PRO A 115 12.04 22.21 -24.17
CA PRO A 115 11.21 20.99 -24.28
C PRO A 115 11.81 19.75 -23.61
N HIS A 116 13.02 19.76 -23.04
CA HIS A 116 13.76 18.53 -22.74
C HIS A 116 13.22 17.78 -21.51
N VAL A 117 12.91 18.49 -20.40
CA VAL A 117 12.32 17.87 -19.22
C VAL A 117 10.85 17.49 -19.49
N THR A 118 10.10 18.37 -20.14
CA THR A 118 8.69 18.09 -20.49
C THR A 118 8.56 16.91 -21.44
N GLN A 119 9.47 16.77 -22.44
CA GLN A 119 9.48 15.62 -23.34
C GLN A 119 9.83 14.33 -22.58
N GLU A 120 10.83 14.38 -21.67
CA GLU A 120 11.17 13.20 -20.87
C GLU A 120 10.00 12.69 -20.04
N ILE A 121 9.18 13.58 -19.49
CA ILE A 121 7.97 13.22 -18.76
C ILE A 121 6.96 12.52 -19.68
N GLN A 122 6.73 13.08 -20.88
CA GLN A 122 5.80 12.51 -21.86
C GLN A 122 6.27 11.13 -22.34
N ASP A 123 7.54 11.02 -22.73
CA ASP A 123 8.15 9.74 -23.15
C ASP A 123 8.05 8.68 -22.03
N TRP A 124 8.18 9.12 -20.77
CA TRP A 124 8.05 8.21 -19.63
C TRP A 124 6.61 7.69 -19.47
N ILE A 125 5.62 8.58 -19.55
CA ILE A 125 4.20 8.21 -19.48
C ILE A 125 3.85 7.23 -20.61
N GLU A 126 4.25 7.54 -21.87
CA GLU A 126 3.98 6.67 -23.01
C GLU A 126 4.62 5.29 -22.87
N ARG A 127 5.87 5.24 -22.43
CA ARG A 127 6.61 3.99 -22.21
C ARG A 127 5.96 3.13 -21.13
N VAL A 128 5.64 3.73 -19.98
CA VAL A 128 5.08 3.00 -18.85
C VAL A 128 3.64 2.55 -19.11
N ALA A 129 2.87 3.34 -19.85
CA ALA A 129 1.53 2.96 -20.28
C ALA A 129 1.47 1.65 -21.08
N GLN A 130 2.59 1.21 -21.66
CA GLN A 130 2.68 -0.06 -22.40
C GLN A 130 3.02 -1.27 -21.52
N ILE A 131 3.37 -1.04 -20.23
CA ILE A 131 3.78 -2.12 -19.33
C ILE A 131 2.54 -2.85 -18.79
N PRO A 132 2.39 -4.16 -19.00
CA PRO A 132 1.30 -4.92 -18.46
C PRO A 132 1.46 -5.07 -16.92
N THR A 133 0.37 -4.86 -16.18
CA THR A 133 0.36 -4.88 -14.71
C THR A 133 -0.63 -5.89 -14.12
N ASP A 134 -1.31 -6.63 -14.98
CA ASP A 134 -2.36 -7.61 -14.63
C ASP A 134 -1.93 -9.07 -14.84
N GLY A 135 -0.63 -9.30 -15.10
CA GLY A 135 -0.06 -10.63 -15.35
C GLY A 135 -0.39 -11.21 -16.74
N LEU A 136 -0.97 -10.41 -17.64
CA LEU A 136 -1.26 -10.81 -19.03
C LEU A 136 -0.24 -10.22 -20.00
N GLU A 137 -0.08 -10.87 -21.15
CA GLU A 137 0.73 -10.35 -22.25
C GLU A 137 0.04 -9.18 -22.97
N GLY A 138 0.84 -8.28 -23.52
CA GLY A 138 0.40 -7.10 -24.29
C GLY A 138 0.03 -5.90 -23.41
N PRO A 139 -0.09 -4.71 -24.03
CA PRO A 139 -0.31 -3.46 -23.31
C PRO A 139 -1.71 -3.40 -22.67
N PRO A 140 -1.88 -2.58 -21.61
CA PRO A 140 -3.19 -2.16 -21.11
C PRO A 140 -3.98 -1.35 -22.18
N ASP A 141 -5.29 -1.19 -21.94
CA ASP A 141 -6.16 -0.37 -22.79
C ASP A 141 -6.17 1.09 -22.32
N VAL A 142 -6.10 1.31 -21.01
CA VAL A 142 -6.18 2.62 -20.37
C VAL A 142 -5.07 2.80 -19.35
N CYS A 143 -4.39 3.95 -19.44
CA CYS A 143 -3.42 4.42 -18.44
C CYS A 143 -4.04 5.49 -17.55
N LEU A 144 -4.04 5.26 -16.26
CA LEU A 144 -4.50 6.19 -15.22
C LEU A 144 -3.28 6.97 -14.72
N VAL A 145 -3.30 8.30 -14.78
CA VAL A 145 -2.17 9.14 -14.33
C VAL A 145 -2.64 10.09 -13.24
N GLU A 146 -2.15 9.89 -12.02
CA GLU A 146 -2.38 10.83 -10.93
C GLU A 146 -1.25 11.84 -10.83
N VAL A 147 -1.61 13.12 -10.82
CA VAL A 147 -0.66 14.22 -10.58
C VAL A 147 -0.66 14.57 -9.10
N GLY A 148 0.45 14.34 -8.43
CA GLY A 148 0.70 14.74 -7.05
C GLY A 148 0.78 16.27 -6.90
N GLY A 149 0.64 16.73 -5.66
CA GLY A 149 0.58 18.16 -5.35
C GLY A 149 -0.75 18.79 -5.69
N THR A 150 -0.78 20.11 -5.67
CA THR A 150 -1.97 20.95 -5.90
C THR A 150 -1.75 21.79 -7.14
N VAL A 151 -2.78 21.98 -7.95
CA VAL A 151 -2.73 22.89 -9.11
C VAL A 151 -2.44 24.31 -8.62
N GLY A 152 -1.37 24.91 -9.16
CA GLY A 152 -0.86 26.22 -8.74
C GLY A 152 0.42 26.16 -7.92
N ASP A 153 0.80 24.96 -7.43
CA ASP A 153 2.10 24.78 -6.75
C ASP A 153 3.25 24.81 -7.77
N ILE A 154 4.38 25.41 -7.36
CA ILE A 154 5.58 25.53 -8.20
C ILE A 154 6.08 24.14 -8.59
N GLU A 155 6.09 23.21 -7.66
CA GLU A 155 6.63 21.86 -7.81
C GLU A 155 5.89 21.05 -8.90
N SER A 156 4.58 21.23 -9.02
CA SER A 156 3.75 20.51 -10.01
C SER A 156 3.71 21.18 -11.39
N SER A 157 4.19 22.42 -11.51
CA SER A 157 4.05 23.24 -12.72
C SER A 157 4.66 22.60 -13.98
N VAL A 158 5.82 21.96 -13.85
CA VAL A 158 6.53 21.31 -14.97
C VAL A 158 5.75 20.10 -15.47
N PHE A 159 5.15 19.35 -14.57
CA PHE A 159 4.31 18.19 -14.93
C PHE A 159 3.02 18.62 -15.63
N LEU A 160 2.39 19.68 -15.14
CA LEU A 160 1.17 20.23 -15.76
C LEU A 160 1.48 20.79 -17.17
N GLU A 161 2.64 21.44 -17.35
CA GLU A 161 3.10 21.87 -18.67
C GLU A 161 3.38 20.68 -19.61
N ALA A 162 4.01 19.61 -19.10
CA ALA A 162 4.22 18.40 -19.89
C ALA A 162 2.88 17.75 -20.31
N LEU A 163 1.89 17.70 -19.42
CA LEU A 163 0.56 17.16 -19.71
C LEU A 163 -0.24 18.05 -20.68
N ARG A 164 -0.08 19.37 -20.61
CA ARG A 164 -0.65 20.30 -21.58
C ARG A 164 -0.10 20.03 -22.99
N GLN A 165 1.20 19.82 -23.12
CA GLN A 165 1.82 19.44 -24.39
C GLN A 165 1.35 18.04 -24.84
N PHE A 166 1.29 17.09 -23.91
CA PHE A 166 0.85 15.72 -24.16
C PHE A 166 -0.58 15.64 -24.70
N GLN A 167 -1.50 16.45 -24.15
CA GLN A 167 -2.87 16.55 -24.66
C GLN A 167 -2.95 16.94 -26.14
N PHE A 168 -1.98 17.72 -26.64
CA PHE A 168 -1.88 18.08 -28.04
C PHE A 168 -1.32 16.99 -28.94
N GLN A 169 -0.50 16.09 -28.37
CA GLN A 169 0.18 15.04 -29.12
C GLN A 169 -0.70 13.79 -29.29
N VAL A 170 -1.49 13.47 -28.28
CA VAL A 170 -2.38 12.29 -28.36
C VAL A 170 -3.63 12.60 -29.19
N PRO A 171 -4.21 11.59 -29.88
CA PRO A 171 -5.45 11.77 -30.61
C PRO A 171 -6.57 12.33 -29.74
N LYS A 172 -7.44 13.15 -30.34
CA LYS A 172 -8.64 13.60 -29.68
C LYS A 172 -9.49 12.37 -29.29
N GLY A 173 -9.97 12.34 -28.05
CA GLY A 173 -10.67 11.18 -27.51
C GLY A 173 -9.75 10.12 -26.87
N ASP A 174 -8.44 10.37 -26.82
CA ASP A 174 -7.50 9.53 -26.06
C ASP A 174 -7.08 10.15 -24.72
N PHE A 175 -7.59 11.32 -24.37
CA PHE A 175 -7.24 12.08 -23.16
C PHE A 175 -8.50 12.56 -22.45
N CYS A 176 -8.65 12.23 -21.17
CA CYS A 176 -9.71 12.68 -20.30
C CYS A 176 -9.12 13.26 -19.01
N LEU A 177 -9.44 14.51 -18.70
CA LEU A 177 -8.95 15.22 -17.51
C LEU A 177 -10.03 15.28 -16.43
N VAL A 178 -9.74 14.67 -15.29
CA VAL A 178 -10.57 14.70 -14.09
C VAL A 178 -9.91 15.62 -13.05
N HIS A 179 -10.64 16.59 -12.56
CA HIS A 179 -10.15 17.48 -11.51
C HIS A 179 -10.87 17.24 -10.18
N VAL A 180 -10.12 16.84 -9.16
CA VAL A 180 -10.65 16.63 -7.80
C VAL A 180 -10.53 17.91 -7.01
N SER A 181 -11.61 18.37 -6.41
CA SER A 181 -11.64 19.62 -5.66
C SER A 181 -12.51 19.53 -4.41
N LEU A 182 -12.28 20.43 -3.46
CA LEU A 182 -13.05 20.53 -2.23
C LEU A 182 -14.24 21.49 -2.39
N VAL A 183 -15.41 21.05 -1.96
CA VAL A 183 -16.59 21.91 -1.75
C VAL A 183 -16.89 21.92 -0.25
N PRO A 184 -16.31 22.87 0.51
CA PRO A 184 -16.54 22.92 1.95
C PRO A 184 -17.97 23.38 2.27
N CYS A 185 -18.53 22.77 3.30
CA CYS A 185 -19.77 23.21 3.94
C CYS A 185 -19.42 24.02 5.18
N LEU A 186 -19.85 25.27 5.28
CA LEU A 186 -19.55 26.12 6.43
C LEU A 186 -20.61 25.93 7.52
N GLY A 187 -20.15 25.45 8.68
CA GLY A 187 -20.87 24.85 9.78
C GLY A 187 -22.19 25.41 10.27
N SER A 188 -22.39 26.72 10.31
CA SER A 188 -23.63 27.29 10.89
C SER A 188 -24.79 27.49 9.92
N VAL A 189 -24.53 27.44 8.61
CA VAL A 189 -25.53 27.76 7.57
C VAL A 189 -25.81 26.60 6.62
N GLY A 190 -24.99 25.55 6.66
CA GLY A 190 -25.12 24.37 5.79
C GLY A 190 -24.84 24.65 4.29
N GLU A 191 -24.40 25.86 3.92
CA GLU A 191 -24.22 26.24 2.53
C GLU A 191 -22.92 25.69 1.95
N GLN A 192 -22.99 24.97 0.83
CA GLN A 192 -21.89 24.45 0.07
C GLN A 192 -21.15 25.57 -0.69
N LYS A 193 -19.87 25.77 -0.42
CA LYS A 193 -19.06 26.88 -0.96
C LYS A 193 -18.27 26.44 -2.20
N THR A 194 -18.66 27.00 -3.35
CA THR A 194 -18.10 26.66 -4.67
C THR A 194 -16.82 27.42 -5.03
N LYS A 195 -16.45 28.47 -4.31
CA LYS A 195 -15.30 29.33 -4.64
C LYS A 195 -13.98 28.60 -4.69
N PRO A 196 -13.63 27.70 -3.76
CA PRO A 196 -12.37 26.95 -3.85
C PRO A 196 -12.23 26.16 -5.17
N THR A 197 -13.28 25.43 -5.56
CA THR A 197 -13.30 24.69 -6.83
C THR A 197 -13.19 25.61 -8.04
N GLN A 198 -13.92 26.75 -8.05
CA GLN A 198 -13.84 27.74 -9.13
C GLN A 198 -12.42 28.29 -9.29
N HIS A 199 -11.70 28.55 -8.18
CA HIS A 199 -10.31 28.99 -8.20
C HIS A 199 -9.36 27.92 -8.74
N GLY A 200 -9.43 26.68 -8.24
CA GLY A 200 -8.60 25.59 -8.72
C GLY A 200 -8.77 25.34 -10.22
N VAL A 201 -10.02 25.31 -10.71
CA VAL A 201 -10.28 25.14 -12.15
C VAL A 201 -9.82 26.36 -12.96
N LYS A 202 -9.93 27.58 -12.42
CA LYS A 202 -9.41 28.77 -13.08
C LYS A 202 -7.87 28.71 -13.25
N GLU A 203 -7.14 28.30 -12.21
CA GLU A 203 -5.69 28.10 -12.28
C GLU A 203 -5.33 27.02 -13.30
N LEU A 204 -6.00 25.87 -13.26
CA LEU A 204 -5.79 24.78 -14.21
C LEU A 204 -5.99 25.26 -15.66
N ARG A 205 -7.04 26.03 -15.92
CA ARG A 205 -7.30 26.61 -17.24
C ARG A 205 -6.30 27.68 -17.64
N GLY A 206 -5.76 28.42 -16.65
CA GLY A 206 -4.66 29.36 -16.87
C GLY A 206 -3.39 28.67 -17.38
N LEU A 207 -3.19 27.41 -17.01
CA LEU A 207 -2.13 26.54 -17.52
C LEU A 207 -2.48 25.89 -18.88
N GLY A 208 -3.66 26.15 -19.44
CA GLY A 208 -4.09 25.61 -20.73
C GLY A 208 -4.72 24.22 -20.68
N LEU A 209 -5.05 23.71 -19.48
CA LEU A 209 -5.75 22.46 -19.26
C LEU A 209 -7.21 22.73 -18.83
N SER A 210 -8.17 22.06 -19.44
CA SER A 210 -9.59 22.18 -19.08
C SER A 210 -10.11 20.80 -18.65
N PRO A 211 -10.75 20.69 -17.45
CA PRO A 211 -11.26 19.41 -17.01
C PRO A 211 -12.49 19.00 -17.82
N ASP A 212 -12.57 17.70 -18.12
CA ASP A 212 -13.76 17.05 -18.68
C ASP A 212 -14.76 16.70 -17.57
N VAL A 213 -14.23 16.41 -16.37
CA VAL A 213 -15.00 16.02 -15.18
C VAL A 213 -14.47 16.74 -13.95
N ILE A 214 -15.35 17.18 -13.09
CA ILE A 214 -15.00 17.69 -11.76
C ILE A 214 -15.56 16.73 -10.72
N VAL A 215 -14.68 16.18 -9.89
CA VAL A 215 -15.05 15.35 -8.73
C VAL A 215 -14.95 16.21 -7.48
N CYS A 216 -16.09 16.47 -6.86
CA CYS A 216 -16.19 17.32 -5.69
C CYS A 216 -16.19 16.50 -4.41
N ARG A 217 -15.16 16.68 -3.60
CA ARG A 217 -15.10 16.15 -2.25
C ARG A 217 -15.88 17.07 -1.32
N ALA A 218 -16.85 16.53 -0.59
CA ALA A 218 -17.70 17.28 0.32
C ALA A 218 -18.07 16.40 1.55
N ALA A 219 -18.56 17.00 2.63
CA ALA A 219 -19.10 16.25 3.76
C ALA A 219 -20.43 15.57 3.38
N ASP A 220 -21.30 16.31 2.70
CA ASP A 220 -22.61 15.85 2.26
C ASP A 220 -22.70 15.81 0.73
N GLU A 221 -23.71 15.15 0.20
CA GLU A 221 -23.98 15.14 -1.25
C GLU A 221 -24.18 16.57 -1.79
N LEU A 222 -23.67 16.81 -3.01
CA LEU A 222 -23.83 18.11 -3.65
C LEU A 222 -25.28 18.37 -4.01
N GLU A 223 -25.76 19.57 -3.67
CA GLU A 223 -27.04 20.09 -4.14
C GLU A 223 -27.02 20.34 -5.66
N ASP A 224 -28.17 20.18 -6.32
CA ASP A 224 -28.31 20.46 -7.77
C ASP A 224 -27.99 21.92 -8.13
N SER A 225 -28.30 22.85 -7.23
CA SER A 225 -27.95 24.26 -7.34
C SER A 225 -26.43 24.47 -7.37
N THR A 226 -25.69 23.72 -6.53
CA THR A 226 -24.24 23.74 -6.44
C THR A 226 -23.61 23.10 -7.68
N ARG A 227 -24.13 21.96 -8.14
CA ARG A 227 -23.69 21.29 -9.40
C ARG A 227 -23.86 22.23 -10.59
N SER A 228 -25.05 22.83 -10.75
CA SER A 228 -25.34 23.76 -11.83
C SER A 228 -24.44 24.98 -11.81
N LYS A 229 -24.20 25.56 -10.63
CA LYS A 229 -23.31 26.70 -10.44
C LYS A 229 -21.85 26.35 -10.81
N LEU A 230 -21.36 25.23 -10.36
CA LEU A 230 -20.00 24.75 -10.72
C LEU A 230 -19.91 24.50 -12.23
N GLY A 231 -20.92 23.87 -12.83
CA GLY A 231 -20.94 23.63 -14.28
C GLY A 231 -20.76 24.90 -15.08
N ILE A 232 -21.52 25.97 -14.73
CA ILE A 232 -21.43 27.27 -15.40
C ILE A 232 -20.04 27.91 -15.23
N PHE A 233 -19.53 27.99 -13.98
CA PHE A 233 -18.28 28.70 -13.70
C PHE A 233 -17.02 27.92 -14.15
N CYS A 234 -17.11 26.63 -14.16
CA CYS A 234 -15.98 25.75 -14.55
C CYS A 234 -16.05 25.31 -16.02
N HIS A 235 -17.13 25.63 -16.72
CA HIS A 235 -17.36 25.28 -18.13
C HIS A 235 -17.37 23.78 -18.40
N VAL A 236 -18.03 23.03 -17.54
CA VAL A 236 -18.33 21.61 -17.73
C VAL A 236 -19.84 21.40 -17.65
N PRO A 237 -20.42 20.39 -18.30
CA PRO A 237 -21.82 20.02 -18.08
C PRO A 237 -22.10 19.78 -16.60
N ALA A 238 -23.26 20.19 -16.09
CA ALA A 238 -23.62 19.93 -14.69
C ALA A 238 -23.63 18.44 -14.35
N SER A 239 -23.91 17.56 -15.32
CA SER A 239 -23.81 16.10 -15.22
C SER A 239 -22.37 15.58 -15.08
N HIS A 240 -21.35 16.39 -15.39
CA HIS A 240 -19.93 16.06 -15.22
C HIS A 240 -19.36 16.63 -13.90
N VAL A 241 -20.20 17.21 -13.05
CA VAL A 241 -19.85 17.63 -11.69
C VAL A 241 -20.36 16.56 -10.73
N LEU A 242 -19.45 15.68 -10.31
CA LEU A 242 -19.76 14.52 -9.50
C LEU A 242 -19.48 14.77 -8.01
N SER A 243 -20.33 14.23 -7.15
CA SER A 243 -20.18 14.31 -5.70
C SER A 243 -19.52 13.07 -5.14
N VAL A 244 -18.41 13.23 -4.43
CA VAL A 244 -17.83 12.21 -3.57
C VAL A 244 -17.86 12.72 -2.14
N HIS A 245 -18.99 12.47 -1.48
CA HIS A 245 -19.21 12.85 -0.07
C HIS A 245 -18.69 11.79 0.89
N ASP A 246 -18.75 12.07 2.20
CA ASP A 246 -18.36 11.14 3.24
C ASP A 246 -19.21 9.87 3.18
N VAL A 247 -18.55 8.72 3.18
CA VAL A 247 -19.17 7.40 3.12
C VAL A 247 -18.70 6.53 4.28
N ALA A 248 -19.50 5.54 4.66
CA ALA A 248 -19.19 4.63 5.75
C ALA A 248 -17.87 3.88 5.54
N ASN A 249 -17.58 3.52 4.30
CA ASN A 249 -16.31 2.93 3.91
C ASN A 249 -15.93 3.31 2.48
N ILE A 250 -14.61 3.35 2.17
CA ILE A 250 -14.09 3.79 0.87
C ILE A 250 -14.48 2.90 -0.32
N TYR A 251 -14.93 1.68 -0.07
CA TYR A 251 -15.37 0.76 -1.13
C TYR A 251 -16.70 1.17 -1.76
N HIS A 252 -17.43 2.11 -1.15
CA HIS A 252 -18.62 2.74 -1.77
C HIS A 252 -18.27 3.74 -2.86
N VAL A 253 -17.06 4.31 -2.88
CA VAL A 253 -16.72 5.39 -3.82
C VAL A 253 -16.87 4.98 -5.29
N PRO A 254 -16.41 3.78 -5.73
CA PRO A 254 -16.69 3.32 -7.11
C PRO A 254 -18.19 3.23 -7.43
N LEU A 255 -19.00 2.83 -6.46
CA LEU A 255 -20.46 2.73 -6.62
C LEU A 255 -21.12 4.10 -6.74
N LEU A 256 -20.70 5.07 -5.91
CA LEU A 256 -21.14 6.46 -6.00
C LEU A 256 -20.83 7.09 -7.35
N LEU A 257 -19.64 6.87 -7.88
CA LEU A 257 -19.25 7.38 -9.20
C LEU A 257 -20.06 6.72 -10.31
N LEU A 258 -20.33 5.41 -10.21
CA LEU A 258 -21.16 4.68 -11.17
C LEU A 258 -22.60 5.22 -11.18
N GLU A 259 -23.21 5.42 -10.01
CA GLU A 259 -24.58 5.92 -9.86
C GLU A 259 -24.78 7.32 -10.44
N GLN A 260 -23.70 8.10 -10.51
CA GLN A 260 -23.68 9.43 -11.12
C GLN A 260 -23.26 9.41 -12.61
N GLY A 261 -23.09 8.22 -13.22
CA GLY A 261 -22.82 8.06 -14.65
C GLY A 261 -21.37 8.28 -15.07
N MET A 262 -20.40 8.12 -14.16
CA MET A 262 -18.96 8.28 -14.47
C MET A 262 -18.51 7.32 -15.58
N ASP A 263 -19.03 6.12 -15.63
CA ASP A 263 -18.74 5.12 -16.66
C ASP A 263 -19.16 5.61 -18.06
N GLU A 264 -20.36 6.19 -18.17
CA GLU A 264 -20.84 6.77 -19.43
C GLU A 264 -20.04 8.00 -19.84
N ILE A 265 -19.69 8.88 -18.88
CA ILE A 265 -18.84 10.03 -19.14
C ILE A 265 -17.49 9.60 -19.71
N LEU A 266 -16.84 8.61 -19.08
CA LEU A 266 -15.56 8.07 -19.57
C LEU A 266 -15.72 7.42 -20.95
N ARG A 267 -16.80 6.67 -21.17
CA ARG A 267 -17.08 6.03 -22.45
C ARG A 267 -17.18 7.06 -23.57
N VAL A 268 -17.83 8.18 -23.33
CA VAL A 268 -17.98 9.26 -24.32
C VAL A 268 -16.68 10.03 -24.48
N SER A 269 -16.07 10.48 -23.39
CA SER A 269 -14.86 11.33 -23.42
C SER A 269 -13.65 10.62 -24.04
N LEU A 270 -13.54 9.30 -23.81
CA LEU A 270 -12.45 8.49 -24.35
C LEU A 270 -12.84 7.74 -25.64
N GLU A 271 -14.02 8.03 -26.20
CA GLU A 271 -14.50 7.36 -27.42
C GLU A 271 -14.39 5.82 -27.33
N LEU A 272 -14.73 5.25 -26.16
CA LEU A 272 -14.71 3.81 -25.91
C LEU A 272 -15.90 3.16 -26.61
N THR A 273 -15.77 2.90 -27.92
CA THR A 273 -16.79 2.25 -28.73
C THR A 273 -16.52 0.75 -28.82
N ARG A 274 -17.56 -0.04 -29.16
CA ARG A 274 -17.40 -1.47 -29.44
C ARG A 274 -16.40 -1.75 -30.55
N ASP A 275 -16.25 -0.86 -31.50
CA ASP A 275 -15.31 -0.97 -32.63
C ASP A 275 -13.84 -0.75 -32.22
N CYS A 276 -13.57 -0.18 -31.03
CA CYS A 276 -12.21 -0.05 -30.48
C CYS A 276 -11.71 -1.34 -29.81
N GLY A 277 -12.34 -2.48 -30.08
CA GLY A 277 -11.89 -3.78 -29.56
C GLY A 277 -12.26 -3.99 -28.09
N MET A 278 -13.31 -3.30 -27.59
CA MET A 278 -13.90 -3.67 -26.29
C MET A 278 -14.22 -5.16 -26.34
N PRO A 279 -13.56 -6.01 -25.56
CA PRO A 279 -13.88 -7.41 -25.55
C PRO A 279 -15.34 -7.58 -25.13
N GLU A 280 -16.09 -8.42 -25.85
CA GLU A 280 -17.30 -9.00 -25.29
C GLU A 280 -16.93 -9.44 -23.87
N GLN A 281 -17.76 -9.07 -22.88
CA GLN A 281 -17.49 -9.26 -21.46
C GLN A 281 -16.60 -10.46 -21.23
N ARG A 282 -15.34 -10.27 -20.84
CA ARG A 282 -14.47 -11.36 -20.42
C ARG A 282 -15.02 -11.86 -19.11
N GLU A 283 -15.88 -12.87 -19.20
CA GLU A 283 -16.46 -13.53 -18.03
C GLU A 283 -15.37 -13.76 -16.96
N GLY A 284 -15.57 -13.20 -15.79
CA GLY A 284 -14.86 -13.56 -14.56
C GLY A 284 -13.74 -12.65 -14.08
N ARG A 285 -13.38 -11.51 -14.72
CA ARG A 285 -12.18 -10.74 -14.31
C ARG A 285 -12.39 -9.54 -13.41
N CYS A 286 -13.51 -8.85 -13.43
CA CYS A 286 -13.86 -7.81 -12.46
C CYS A 286 -15.36 -7.73 -12.32
N ASP A 287 -15.88 -8.44 -11.34
CA ASP A 287 -17.28 -8.39 -11.00
C ASP A 287 -17.55 -7.21 -10.04
N LEU A 288 -18.19 -6.15 -10.55
CA LEU A 288 -18.66 -5.05 -9.72
C LEU A 288 -19.74 -5.51 -8.73
N ALA A 289 -20.44 -6.61 -9.03
CA ALA A 289 -21.41 -7.21 -8.12
C ALA A 289 -20.71 -7.76 -6.86
N ALA A 290 -19.57 -8.44 -7.00
CA ALA A 290 -18.77 -8.91 -5.87
C ALA A 290 -18.22 -7.72 -5.06
N TRP A 291 -17.75 -6.66 -5.73
CA TRP A 291 -17.32 -5.44 -5.07
C TRP A 291 -18.46 -4.74 -4.32
N ARG A 292 -19.63 -4.60 -4.96
CA ARG A 292 -20.84 -4.04 -4.33
C ARG A 292 -21.25 -4.85 -3.10
N LYS A 293 -21.27 -6.18 -3.24
CA LYS A 293 -21.56 -7.06 -2.11
C LYS A 293 -20.59 -6.83 -0.95
N MET A 294 -19.30 -6.80 -1.22
CA MET A 294 -18.26 -6.54 -0.20
C MET A 294 -18.46 -5.18 0.47
N ALA A 295 -18.67 -4.10 -0.31
CA ALA A 295 -18.86 -2.76 0.23
C ALA A 295 -20.08 -2.67 1.15
N LEU A 296 -21.18 -3.32 0.80
CA LEU A 296 -22.40 -3.38 1.62
C LEU A 296 -22.24 -4.29 2.83
N ASP A 297 -21.62 -5.45 2.68
CA ASP A 297 -21.40 -6.40 3.78
C ASP A 297 -20.57 -5.78 4.92
N VAL A 298 -19.55 -4.97 4.57
CA VAL A 298 -18.69 -4.30 5.57
C VAL A 298 -19.47 -3.43 6.57
N ASP A 299 -20.57 -2.82 6.11
CA ASP A 299 -21.39 -1.94 6.95
C ASP A 299 -22.34 -2.73 7.88
N THR A 300 -22.49 -4.04 7.66
CA THR A 300 -23.43 -4.90 8.40
C THR A 300 -22.79 -5.79 9.46
N PHE A 301 -21.46 -5.75 9.61
CA PHE A 301 -20.79 -6.60 10.59
C PHE A 301 -21.12 -6.14 12.01
N GLU A 302 -21.63 -7.06 12.82
CA GLU A 302 -22.00 -6.83 14.24
C GLU A 302 -20.88 -7.22 15.19
N ASP A 303 -20.26 -8.39 14.94
CA ASP A 303 -19.17 -8.89 15.76
C ASP A 303 -17.88 -8.11 15.51
N SER A 304 -17.18 -7.68 16.57
CA SER A 304 -15.89 -6.99 16.45
C SER A 304 -14.70 -7.90 16.77
N VAL A 305 -13.54 -7.47 16.32
CA VAL A 305 -12.24 -8.02 16.71
C VAL A 305 -11.27 -6.87 16.97
N SER A 306 -10.64 -6.88 18.14
CA SER A 306 -9.73 -5.83 18.59
C SER A 306 -8.27 -6.27 18.37
N ILE A 307 -7.53 -5.55 17.51
CA ILE A 307 -6.12 -5.85 17.24
C ILE A 307 -5.24 -4.68 17.68
N ALA A 308 -4.27 -4.97 18.58
CA ALA A 308 -3.26 -4.00 18.96
C ALA A 308 -2.14 -3.93 17.91
N ILE A 309 -1.80 -2.72 17.46
CA ILE A 309 -0.60 -2.43 16.69
C ILE A 309 0.40 -1.79 17.65
N VAL A 310 1.44 -2.56 18.02
CA VAL A 310 2.51 -2.10 18.91
C VAL A 310 3.68 -1.65 18.06
N GLY A 311 3.81 -0.35 17.86
CA GLY A 311 4.72 0.23 16.88
C GLY A 311 5.50 1.44 17.37
N LYS A 312 6.39 1.94 16.52
CA LYS A 312 7.24 3.12 16.76
C LYS A 312 6.69 4.41 16.15
N TYR A 313 5.72 4.30 15.22
CA TYR A 313 5.22 5.40 14.40
C TYR A 313 3.70 5.57 14.55
N THR A 314 3.20 5.42 15.78
CA THR A 314 1.76 5.40 16.07
C THR A 314 1.09 6.77 16.04
N GLY A 315 1.88 7.86 15.98
CA GLY A 315 1.37 9.23 15.91
C GLY A 315 0.72 9.61 14.57
N LEU A 316 1.00 8.87 13.49
CA LEU A 316 0.40 9.06 12.17
C LEU A 316 -0.03 7.68 11.63
N SER A 317 -1.34 7.51 11.40
CA SER A 317 -1.90 6.25 10.90
C SER A 317 -1.32 5.79 9.55
N ASP A 318 -0.93 6.75 8.70
CA ASP A 318 -0.38 6.49 7.38
C ASP A 318 1.02 5.87 7.42
N SER A 319 1.73 5.97 8.56
CA SER A 319 3.02 5.29 8.76
C SER A 319 2.92 3.76 8.74
N TYR A 320 1.74 3.22 9.02
CA TYR A 320 1.43 1.78 8.99
C TYR A 320 0.21 1.48 8.12
N LEU A 321 0.03 2.24 7.04
CA LEU A 321 -1.17 2.15 6.21
C LEU A 321 -1.39 0.73 5.65
N SER A 322 -0.37 0.07 5.13
CA SER A 322 -0.49 -1.29 4.60
C SER A 322 -0.81 -2.32 5.67
N VAL A 323 -0.24 -2.18 6.89
CA VAL A 323 -0.59 -3.01 8.04
C VAL A 323 -2.07 -2.84 8.39
N PHE A 324 -2.52 -1.58 8.53
CA PHE A 324 -3.92 -1.27 8.78
C PHE A 324 -4.86 -1.80 7.69
N LYS A 325 -4.50 -1.59 6.41
CA LYS A 325 -5.29 -2.11 5.28
C LYS A 325 -5.33 -3.63 5.24
N SER A 326 -4.21 -4.30 5.55
CA SER A 326 -4.15 -5.75 5.61
C SER A 326 -5.04 -6.33 6.71
N LEU A 327 -5.04 -5.71 7.91
CA LEU A 327 -5.99 -6.04 8.98
C LEU A 327 -7.44 -5.82 8.53
N LYS A 328 -7.72 -4.69 7.84
CA LYS A 328 -9.06 -4.38 7.33
C LYS A 328 -9.54 -5.43 6.32
N HIS A 329 -8.68 -5.80 5.34
CA HIS A 329 -9.01 -6.85 4.36
C HIS A 329 -9.27 -8.19 5.06
N SER A 330 -8.44 -8.54 6.03
CA SER A 330 -8.58 -9.77 6.83
C SER A 330 -9.86 -9.79 7.65
N SER A 331 -10.23 -8.64 8.24
CA SER A 331 -11.47 -8.52 9.01
C SER A 331 -12.71 -8.60 8.12
N ILE A 332 -12.65 -8.08 6.88
CA ILE A 332 -13.73 -8.21 5.89
C ILE A 332 -13.95 -9.68 5.55
N GLU A 333 -12.88 -10.42 5.25
CA GLU A 333 -12.95 -11.85 4.93
C GLU A 333 -13.44 -12.67 6.13
N ALA A 334 -13.00 -12.33 7.34
CA ALA A 334 -13.45 -12.96 8.58
C ALA A 334 -14.88 -12.52 9.01
N ARG A 335 -15.49 -11.57 8.29
CA ARG A 335 -16.80 -10.97 8.62
C ARG A 335 -16.83 -10.38 10.03
N ARG A 336 -15.82 -9.58 10.37
CA ARG A 336 -15.67 -8.92 11.66
C ARG A 336 -15.47 -7.42 11.49
N LYS A 337 -16.01 -6.62 12.40
CA LYS A 337 -15.69 -5.21 12.52
C LYS A 337 -14.32 -5.06 13.17
N LEU A 338 -13.37 -4.45 12.47
CA LEU A 338 -12.02 -4.22 12.99
C LEU A 338 -11.99 -3.04 13.97
N GLU A 339 -11.47 -3.28 15.16
CA GLU A 339 -11.10 -2.25 16.13
C GLU A 339 -9.58 -2.25 16.29
N VAL A 340 -8.93 -1.14 15.92
CA VAL A 340 -7.47 -1.00 16.02
C VAL A 340 -7.11 -0.26 17.30
N VAL A 341 -6.26 -0.88 18.11
CA VAL A 341 -5.71 -0.31 19.34
C VAL A 341 -4.26 0.08 19.10
N TRP A 342 -4.01 1.38 18.97
CA TRP A 342 -2.66 1.91 18.78
C TRP A 342 -1.93 1.98 20.12
N ILE A 343 -0.72 1.39 20.17
CA ILE A 343 0.16 1.37 21.34
C ILE A 343 1.56 1.82 20.88
N GLU A 344 2.03 2.94 21.42
CA GLU A 344 3.42 3.36 21.23
C GLU A 344 4.33 2.40 22.01
N SER A 345 5.29 1.79 21.34
CA SER A 345 6.11 0.72 21.93
C SER A 345 6.94 1.19 23.12
N THR A 346 7.39 2.44 23.15
CA THR A 346 8.10 3.04 24.30
C THR A 346 7.27 3.06 25.57
N ASP A 347 5.92 3.11 25.46
CA ASP A 347 5.05 3.14 26.63
C ASP A 347 5.00 1.79 27.35
N LEU A 348 5.47 0.71 26.73
CA LEU A 348 5.59 -0.61 27.36
C LEU A 348 6.94 -0.83 28.08
N GLU A 349 7.88 0.14 28.03
CA GLU A 349 9.21 0.01 28.58
C GLU A 349 9.29 0.40 30.08
N ASP A 350 10.20 -0.22 30.80
CA ASP A 350 10.48 0.12 32.22
C ASP A 350 10.94 1.57 32.41
N GLY A 351 11.52 2.18 31.37
CA GLY A 351 11.87 3.60 31.33
C GLY A 351 10.63 4.49 31.52
N THR A 352 9.58 4.21 30.75
CA THR A 352 8.29 4.92 30.84
C THR A 352 7.60 4.65 32.18
N LYS A 353 7.65 3.42 32.69
CA LYS A 353 7.12 3.09 34.02
C LYS A 353 7.68 3.98 35.13
N LYS A 354 8.97 4.35 35.02
CA LYS A 354 9.63 5.23 36.00
C LYS A 354 9.30 6.70 35.80
N ALA A 355 9.12 7.12 34.52
CA ALA A 355 8.90 8.51 34.16
C ALA A 355 7.40 8.88 34.19
N ASP A 356 6.53 8.01 33.69
CA ASP A 356 5.07 8.18 33.59
C ASP A 356 4.38 6.82 33.77
N ALA A 357 4.13 6.47 35.02
CA ALA A 357 3.47 5.21 35.39
C ALA A 357 2.03 5.10 34.81
N ALA A 358 1.33 6.23 34.61
CA ALA A 358 -0.03 6.22 34.07
C ALA A 358 -0.03 5.85 32.56
N ALA A 359 0.91 6.40 31.78
CA ALA A 359 1.10 6.03 30.38
C ALA A 359 1.45 4.53 30.26
N TYR A 360 2.40 4.05 31.07
CA TYR A 360 2.78 2.64 31.12
C TYR A 360 1.60 1.71 31.45
N ASP A 361 0.90 1.97 32.56
CA ASP A 361 -0.23 1.15 32.97
C ASP A 361 -1.36 1.17 31.94
N GLY A 362 -1.61 2.33 31.31
CA GLY A 362 -2.58 2.51 30.25
C GLY A 362 -2.22 1.70 28.98
N ALA A 363 -0.95 1.72 28.55
CA ALA A 363 -0.48 0.94 27.41
C ALA A 363 -0.60 -0.57 27.67
N TRP A 364 -0.20 -1.04 28.85
CA TRP A 364 -0.35 -2.43 29.24
C TRP A 364 -1.82 -2.87 29.40
N ALA A 365 -2.70 -1.98 29.87
CA ALA A 365 -4.13 -2.25 29.92
C ALA A 365 -4.72 -2.44 28.52
N LYS A 366 -4.37 -1.57 27.55
CA LYS A 366 -4.74 -1.70 26.15
C LYS A 366 -4.24 -3.02 25.55
N LEU A 367 -2.98 -3.38 25.78
CA LEU A 367 -2.37 -4.62 25.27
C LEU A 367 -3.09 -5.86 25.82
N ARG A 368 -3.40 -5.88 27.10
CA ARG A 368 -4.16 -6.99 27.71
C ARG A 368 -5.58 -7.09 27.17
N GLY A 369 -6.22 -5.97 26.89
CA GLY A 369 -7.61 -5.91 26.41
C GLY A 369 -7.79 -6.27 24.94
N ALA A 370 -6.76 -6.18 24.10
CA ALA A 370 -6.84 -6.55 22.69
C ALA A 370 -6.96 -8.08 22.50
N ASP A 371 -7.62 -8.52 21.43
CA ASP A 371 -7.80 -9.93 21.10
C ASP A 371 -6.58 -10.53 20.39
N GLY A 372 -5.83 -9.71 19.65
CA GLY A 372 -4.59 -10.11 18.98
C GLY A 372 -3.63 -8.94 18.83
N VAL A 373 -2.39 -9.23 18.44
CA VAL A 373 -1.30 -8.24 18.39
C VAL A 373 -0.51 -8.34 17.09
N VAL A 374 -0.22 -7.20 16.48
CA VAL A 374 0.78 -7.03 15.42
C VAL A 374 1.92 -6.17 15.94
N VAL A 375 3.15 -6.66 15.79
CA VAL A 375 4.37 -5.87 15.95
C VAL A 375 4.96 -5.65 14.54
N PRO A 376 4.79 -4.45 13.95
CA PRO A 376 5.19 -4.18 12.58
C PRO A 376 6.69 -3.94 12.43
N GLY A 377 7.13 -3.78 11.19
CA GLY A 377 8.47 -3.34 10.83
C GLY A 377 8.81 -1.93 11.34
N GLY A 378 10.10 -1.60 11.33
CA GLY A 378 10.61 -0.29 11.73
C GLY A 378 12.14 -0.29 11.79
N PHE A 379 12.74 0.89 11.97
CA PHE A 379 14.19 1.08 12.05
C PHE A 379 14.60 1.76 13.36
N GLY A 380 15.86 1.55 13.76
CA GLY A 380 16.44 2.16 14.96
C GLY A 380 16.02 1.48 16.27
N ASP A 381 16.62 1.89 17.37
CA ASP A 381 16.53 1.23 18.69
C ASP A 381 15.35 1.69 19.56
N ARG A 382 14.76 2.86 19.28
CA ARG A 382 13.65 3.41 20.06
C ARG A 382 12.47 2.45 20.14
N GLY A 383 12.00 2.14 21.36
CA GLY A 383 10.81 1.32 21.59
C GLY A 383 11.01 -0.19 21.37
N THR A 384 12.25 -0.65 21.11
CA THR A 384 12.51 -2.08 20.85
C THR A 384 12.32 -2.95 22.10
N GLU A 385 12.68 -2.46 23.27
CA GLU A 385 12.47 -3.22 24.52
C GLU A 385 10.97 -3.37 24.86
N GLY A 386 10.16 -2.37 24.51
CA GLY A 386 8.70 -2.49 24.63
C GLY A 386 8.11 -3.50 23.65
N MET A 387 8.62 -3.58 22.40
CA MET A 387 8.23 -4.60 21.44
C MET A 387 8.65 -6.01 21.91
N ILE A 388 9.85 -6.16 22.49
CA ILE A 388 10.33 -7.42 23.09
C ILE A 388 9.42 -7.84 24.27
N ALA A 389 9.09 -6.89 25.15
CA ALA A 389 8.18 -7.14 26.28
C ALA A 389 6.78 -7.55 25.80
N CYS A 390 6.29 -6.94 24.71
CA CYS A 390 5.04 -7.31 24.05
C CYS A 390 5.08 -8.75 23.50
N ALA A 391 6.14 -9.11 22.75
CA ALA A 391 6.32 -10.45 22.20
C ALA A 391 6.35 -11.52 23.30
N LYS A 392 7.06 -11.24 24.42
CA LYS A 392 7.06 -12.09 25.62
C LYS A 392 5.67 -12.27 26.19
N PHE A 393 4.96 -11.18 26.42
CA PHE A 393 3.61 -11.22 26.95
C PHE A 393 2.68 -12.08 26.08
N CYS A 394 2.71 -11.90 24.77
CA CYS A 394 1.89 -12.68 23.84
C CYS A 394 2.24 -14.17 23.91
N ARG A 395 3.53 -14.52 23.88
CA ARG A 395 4.00 -15.91 23.96
C ARG A 395 3.56 -16.61 25.26
N GLU A 396 3.70 -15.92 26.39
CA GLU A 396 3.39 -16.51 27.71
C GLU A 396 1.88 -16.56 28.01
N SER A 397 1.10 -15.62 27.47
CA SER A 397 -0.35 -15.56 27.72
C SER A 397 -1.20 -16.30 26.69
N GLY A 398 -0.61 -16.84 25.62
CA GLY A 398 -1.36 -17.44 24.53
C GLY A 398 -2.10 -16.43 23.66
N LYS A 399 -1.73 -15.14 23.71
CA LYS A 399 -2.35 -14.10 22.89
C LYS A 399 -1.86 -14.16 21.45
N PRO A 400 -2.76 -14.22 20.44
CA PRO A 400 -2.38 -14.23 19.02
C PRO A 400 -1.39 -13.12 18.68
N TYR A 401 -0.28 -13.49 18.05
CA TYR A 401 0.86 -12.62 17.73
C TYR A 401 1.29 -12.76 16.27
N LEU A 402 1.50 -11.62 15.61
CA LEU A 402 2.15 -11.52 14.31
C LEU A 402 3.31 -10.52 14.39
N GLY A 403 4.55 -10.97 14.22
CA GLY A 403 5.73 -10.11 14.08
C GLY A 403 6.10 -9.92 12.60
N VAL A 404 6.19 -8.67 12.14
CA VAL A 404 6.58 -8.36 10.75
C VAL A 404 7.96 -7.71 10.74
N CYS A 405 8.89 -8.25 9.97
CA CYS A 405 10.25 -7.74 9.77
C CYS A 405 10.96 -7.52 11.12
N LEU A 406 11.07 -6.28 11.61
CA LEU A 406 11.61 -6.00 12.95
C LEU A 406 10.84 -6.76 14.05
N GLY A 407 9.52 -6.86 13.96
CA GLY A 407 8.70 -7.60 14.92
C GLY A 407 9.07 -9.08 15.02
N MET A 408 9.38 -9.73 13.90
CA MET A 408 9.91 -11.09 13.89
C MET A 408 11.29 -11.14 14.55
N GLN A 409 12.20 -10.24 14.19
CA GLN A 409 13.56 -10.20 14.72
C GLN A 409 13.55 -10.01 16.25
N LEU A 410 12.70 -9.13 16.76
CA LEU A 410 12.58 -8.89 18.20
C LEU A 410 11.92 -10.06 18.95
N ALA A 411 11.04 -10.82 18.31
CA ALA A 411 10.53 -12.08 18.85
C ALA A 411 11.63 -13.14 19.01
N VAL A 412 12.59 -13.19 18.07
CA VAL A 412 13.78 -14.06 18.19
C VAL A 412 14.69 -13.59 19.33
N VAL A 413 14.93 -12.28 19.46
CA VAL A 413 15.70 -11.71 20.59
C VAL A 413 15.02 -12.03 21.92
N GLU A 414 13.69 -11.88 22.00
CA GLU A 414 12.90 -12.27 23.17
C GLU A 414 13.13 -13.73 23.54
N TYR A 415 13.03 -14.62 22.56
CA TYR A 415 13.17 -16.05 22.76
C TYR A 415 14.58 -16.44 23.24
N CYS A 416 15.61 -15.81 22.68
CA CYS A 416 16.99 -15.94 23.17
C CYS A 416 17.11 -15.53 24.64
N ARG A 417 16.53 -14.40 25.02
CA ARG A 417 16.63 -13.89 26.40
C ARG A 417 15.82 -14.71 27.40
N SER A 418 14.58 -15.02 27.07
CA SER A 418 13.65 -15.61 28.03
C SER A 418 13.67 -17.13 28.06
N VAL A 419 13.94 -17.80 26.93
CA VAL A 419 13.88 -19.25 26.82
C VAL A 419 15.28 -19.87 26.87
N LEU A 420 16.24 -19.32 26.12
CA LEU A 420 17.65 -19.79 26.15
C LEU A 420 18.44 -19.21 27.33
N GLY A 421 17.92 -18.20 28.04
CA GLY A 421 18.59 -17.55 29.17
C GLY A 421 19.76 -16.64 28.75
N TRP A 422 19.82 -16.21 27.50
CA TRP A 422 20.85 -15.31 26.97
C TRP A 422 20.45 -13.85 27.21
N ALA A 423 20.59 -13.38 28.44
CA ALA A 423 20.11 -12.06 28.87
C ALA A 423 20.70 -10.88 28.07
N ASP A 424 21.87 -11.07 27.48
CA ASP A 424 22.61 -10.08 26.67
C ASP A 424 22.34 -10.20 25.15
N ALA A 425 21.44 -11.10 24.73
CA ALA A 425 21.08 -11.22 23.31
C ALA A 425 20.41 -9.93 22.80
N LYS A 426 20.90 -9.43 21.67
CA LYS A 426 20.42 -8.20 21.00
C LYS A 426 20.51 -8.32 19.49
N SER A 427 19.94 -7.32 18.79
CA SER A 427 20.23 -7.08 17.38
C SER A 427 21.53 -6.28 17.24
N ALA A 428 22.39 -6.67 16.29
CA ALA A 428 23.58 -5.90 15.92
C ALA A 428 23.23 -4.53 15.28
N GLU A 429 21.98 -4.32 14.88
CA GLU A 429 21.48 -3.00 14.44
C GLU A 429 21.57 -1.95 15.56
N PHE A 430 21.31 -2.36 16.80
CA PHE A 430 21.22 -1.44 17.95
C PHE A 430 22.48 -1.49 18.82
N ASP A 431 23.22 -2.59 18.78
CA ASP A 431 24.46 -2.76 19.54
C ASP A 431 25.42 -3.64 18.76
N LYS A 432 26.29 -2.99 17.96
CA LYS A 432 27.31 -3.68 17.16
C LYS A 432 28.33 -4.48 18.01
N ALA A 433 28.46 -4.15 19.29
CA ALA A 433 29.40 -4.81 20.20
C ALA A 433 28.75 -5.90 21.06
N THR A 434 27.48 -6.22 20.83
CA THR A 434 26.79 -7.25 21.61
C THR A 434 27.52 -8.60 21.51
N PRO A 435 27.78 -9.29 22.63
CA PRO A 435 28.45 -10.58 22.61
C PRO A 435 27.58 -11.70 22.02
N ARG A 436 26.26 -11.48 21.95
CA ARG A 436 25.28 -12.44 21.42
C ARG A 436 24.34 -11.76 20.41
N PRO A 437 24.82 -11.55 19.17
CA PRO A 437 24.01 -10.93 18.12
C PRO A 437 22.98 -11.94 17.59
N ALA A 438 21.76 -11.91 18.15
CA ALA A 438 20.65 -12.76 17.69
C ALA A 438 20.15 -12.35 16.29
N VAL A 439 20.39 -11.11 15.91
CA VAL A 439 20.12 -10.53 14.60
C VAL A 439 21.39 -9.86 14.11
N VAL A 440 21.80 -10.16 12.87
CA VAL A 440 23.06 -9.75 12.27
C VAL A 440 22.85 -8.96 10.98
N PHE A 441 23.83 -8.14 10.61
CA PHE A 441 23.85 -7.45 9.32
C PHE A 441 24.05 -8.45 8.18
N MET A 442 23.36 -8.25 7.07
CA MET A 442 23.43 -9.14 5.90
C MET A 442 24.75 -8.95 5.16
N PRO A 443 25.53 -10.03 4.93
CA PRO A 443 26.90 -9.92 4.43
C PRO A 443 27.03 -9.42 2.98
N GLU A 444 25.96 -9.47 2.20
CA GLU A 444 25.94 -8.98 0.81
C GLU A 444 25.59 -7.48 0.67
N ILE A 445 25.24 -6.84 1.78
CA ILE A 445 24.90 -5.39 1.77
C ILE A 445 26.15 -4.61 2.17
N ASP A 446 26.46 -3.56 1.40
CA ASP A 446 27.54 -2.65 1.73
C ASP A 446 27.11 -1.74 2.90
N GLU A 447 27.81 -1.85 4.02
CA GLU A 447 27.49 -1.08 5.23
C GLU A 447 27.82 0.42 5.07
N ASP A 448 28.84 0.74 4.27
CA ASP A 448 29.31 2.11 4.00
C ASP A 448 28.69 2.71 2.72
N GLY A 449 27.80 1.99 2.05
CA GLY A 449 27.15 2.40 0.81
C GLY A 449 26.01 3.40 1.01
N ASP A 450 25.36 3.75 -0.12
CA ASP A 450 24.20 4.63 -0.11
C ASP A 450 23.06 4.09 0.77
N MET A 451 22.34 5.00 1.45
CA MET A 451 21.23 4.59 2.32
C MET A 451 19.97 4.21 1.55
N GLY A 452 19.71 4.79 0.38
CA GLY A 452 18.54 4.52 -0.45
C GLY A 452 18.76 3.35 -1.43
N GLY A 453 17.80 2.46 -1.56
CA GLY A 453 17.80 1.40 -2.58
C GLY A 453 18.81 0.26 -2.35
N THR A 454 19.44 0.17 -1.17
CA THR A 454 20.53 -0.78 -0.89
C THR A 454 20.14 -1.93 0.03
N MET A 455 18.90 -1.97 0.51
CA MET A 455 18.40 -3.09 1.32
C MET A 455 18.08 -4.33 0.47
N ARG A 456 17.83 -5.45 1.10
CA ARG A 456 17.14 -6.59 0.45
C ARG A 456 15.71 -6.14 0.17
N LEU A 457 15.44 -5.81 -1.09
CA LEU A 457 14.20 -5.19 -1.55
C LEU A 457 13.44 -6.07 -2.53
N GLY A 458 12.12 -5.91 -2.53
CA GLY A 458 11.21 -6.49 -3.51
C GLY A 458 10.81 -7.93 -3.23
N ALA A 459 10.11 -8.51 -4.20
CA ALA A 459 9.59 -9.88 -4.09
C ALA A 459 10.72 -10.91 -4.14
N ARG A 460 10.69 -11.83 -3.16
CA ARG A 460 11.59 -12.97 -3.05
C ARG A 460 10.78 -14.21 -2.69
N ASP A 461 11.24 -15.35 -3.16
CA ASP A 461 10.60 -16.63 -2.84
C ASP A 461 11.06 -17.13 -1.48
N THR A 462 10.08 -17.45 -0.64
CA THR A 462 10.26 -18.12 0.66
C THR A 462 9.79 -19.57 0.52
N LEU A 463 10.66 -20.51 0.76
CA LEU A 463 10.35 -21.95 0.77
C LEU A 463 9.78 -22.33 2.14
N ILE A 464 8.61 -22.97 2.15
CA ILE A 464 7.96 -23.47 3.38
C ILE A 464 8.30 -24.96 3.49
N GLU A 465 9.17 -25.31 4.44
CA GLU A 465 9.73 -26.65 4.59
C GLU A 465 9.67 -27.13 6.05
N GLY A 466 9.73 -28.47 6.22
CA GLY A 466 10.00 -29.12 7.50
C GLY A 466 8.88 -29.04 8.54
N ALA A 467 7.72 -28.52 8.17
CA ALA A 467 6.59 -28.36 9.08
C ALA A 467 5.69 -29.60 9.06
N ASP A 468 5.33 -30.11 10.25
CA ASP A 468 4.18 -31.00 10.38
C ASP A 468 2.92 -30.20 9.98
N ALA A 469 2.26 -30.65 8.90
CA ALA A 469 1.11 -29.97 8.33
C ALA A 469 -0.01 -29.72 9.35
N SER A 470 -0.12 -30.54 10.39
CA SER A 470 -1.13 -30.41 11.43
C SER A 470 -0.76 -29.36 12.50
N GLU A 471 0.53 -29.10 12.71
CA GLU A 471 1.05 -28.25 13.77
C GLU A 471 1.52 -26.88 13.27
N SER A 472 1.84 -26.75 11.95
CA SER A 472 2.38 -25.52 11.38
C SER A 472 1.30 -24.50 11.04
N ILE A 473 1.46 -23.30 11.59
CA ILE A 473 0.63 -22.14 11.25
C ILE A 473 0.88 -21.74 9.80
N ALA A 474 2.14 -21.62 9.38
CA ALA A 474 2.52 -21.22 8.03
C ALA A 474 1.93 -22.17 6.98
N HIS A 475 2.03 -23.49 7.20
CA HIS A 475 1.42 -24.47 6.30
C HIS A 475 -0.09 -24.25 6.12
N LEU A 476 -0.80 -23.98 7.20
CA LEU A 476 -2.24 -23.76 7.15
C LEU A 476 -2.62 -22.46 6.44
N ILE A 477 -2.01 -21.33 6.83
CA ILE A 477 -2.37 -20.02 6.27
C ILE A 477 -2.02 -19.91 4.79
N TYR A 478 -0.92 -20.53 4.35
CA TYR A 478 -0.53 -20.60 2.94
C TYR A 478 -1.11 -21.81 2.20
N ARG A 479 -2.06 -22.55 2.84
CA ARG A 479 -2.81 -23.66 2.22
C ARG A 479 -1.91 -24.71 1.58
N GLY A 480 -0.84 -25.11 2.28
CA GLY A 480 0.09 -26.13 1.84
C GLY A 480 1.01 -25.76 0.67
N LYS A 481 1.07 -24.48 0.29
CA LYS A 481 2.04 -24.02 -0.71
C LYS A 481 3.46 -24.27 -0.21
N LYS A 482 4.33 -24.78 -1.10
CA LYS A 482 5.73 -25.06 -0.80
C LYS A 482 6.63 -23.83 -0.96
N ALA A 483 6.17 -22.83 -1.69
CA ALA A 483 6.87 -21.57 -1.89
C ALA A 483 5.85 -20.43 -1.98
N VAL A 484 6.22 -19.29 -1.41
CA VAL A 484 5.45 -18.05 -1.47
C VAL A 484 6.38 -16.92 -1.84
N SER A 485 5.88 -15.98 -2.64
CA SER A 485 6.65 -14.82 -3.07
C SER A 485 6.16 -13.58 -2.34
N GLU A 486 6.99 -13.01 -1.49
CA GLU A 486 6.65 -11.88 -0.62
C GLU A 486 7.69 -10.76 -0.73
N ARG A 487 7.31 -9.52 -0.38
CA ARG A 487 8.17 -8.33 -0.52
C ARG A 487 9.01 -8.11 0.73
N HIS A 488 10.30 -7.85 0.53
CA HIS A 488 11.29 -7.60 1.57
C HIS A 488 11.70 -6.12 1.61
N ARG A 489 12.07 -5.66 2.81
CA ARG A 489 12.68 -4.35 3.07
C ARG A 489 13.50 -4.37 4.35
N HIS A 490 14.70 -4.98 4.31
CA HIS A 490 15.54 -5.11 5.50
C HIS A 490 17.02 -5.22 5.16
N ARG A 491 17.89 -4.90 6.14
CA ARG A 491 19.36 -5.04 6.10
C ARG A 491 19.87 -6.06 7.11
N TYR A 492 19.05 -6.44 8.06
CA TYR A 492 19.38 -7.36 9.13
C TYR A 492 18.55 -8.63 9.02
N GLU A 493 19.12 -9.73 9.48
CA GLU A 493 18.48 -11.04 9.46
C GLU A 493 18.78 -11.82 10.75
N VAL A 494 18.01 -12.87 11.04
CA VAL A 494 18.28 -13.77 12.15
C VAL A 494 19.65 -14.41 11.98
N ASN A 495 20.45 -14.42 13.05
CA ASN A 495 21.77 -15.03 13.02
C ASN A 495 21.66 -16.54 12.74
N PRO A 496 22.19 -17.04 11.60
CA PRO A 496 22.06 -18.46 11.25
C PRO A 496 22.79 -19.39 12.25
N ASP A 497 23.79 -18.89 12.97
CA ASP A 497 24.56 -19.70 13.94
C ASP A 497 23.72 -20.08 15.17
N TYR A 498 22.65 -19.36 15.46
CA TYR A 498 21.77 -19.59 16.62
C TYR A 498 20.50 -20.38 16.31
N VAL A 499 20.24 -20.64 15.03
CA VAL A 499 19.02 -21.32 14.58
C VAL A 499 18.89 -22.71 15.23
N GLY A 500 19.98 -23.48 15.30
CA GLY A 500 19.94 -24.81 15.90
C GLY A 500 19.55 -24.82 17.38
N ASP A 501 20.06 -23.86 18.17
CA ASP A 501 19.73 -23.72 19.59
C ASP A 501 18.27 -23.29 19.79
N LEU A 502 17.79 -22.37 18.94
CA LEU A 502 16.41 -21.89 18.94
C LEU A 502 15.41 -22.99 18.57
N GLU A 503 15.71 -23.79 17.54
CA GLU A 503 14.90 -24.93 17.14
C GLU A 503 14.85 -26.03 18.21
N ALA A 504 16.00 -26.32 18.85
CA ALA A 504 16.06 -27.24 19.97
C ALA A 504 15.22 -26.81 21.17
N ALA A 505 15.10 -25.48 21.38
CA ALA A 505 14.27 -24.88 22.43
C ALA A 505 12.77 -24.76 22.05
N GLY A 506 12.39 -25.08 20.80
CA GLY A 506 10.98 -25.15 20.37
C GLY A 506 10.52 -24.08 19.38
N LEU A 507 11.31 -23.03 19.11
CA LEU A 507 11.00 -22.07 18.05
C LEU A 507 11.28 -22.72 16.68
N LYS A 508 10.32 -22.70 15.77
CA LYS A 508 10.45 -23.32 14.45
C LYS A 508 10.74 -22.29 13.36
N PHE A 509 11.70 -22.61 12.48
CA PHE A 509 12.02 -21.83 11.29
C PHE A 509 11.49 -22.57 10.06
N VAL A 510 10.23 -22.32 9.75
CA VAL A 510 9.49 -23.04 8.70
C VAL A 510 9.54 -22.37 7.33
N GLY A 511 9.91 -21.10 7.25
CA GLY A 511 10.15 -20.38 6.01
C GLY A 511 11.62 -20.02 5.88
N LYS A 512 12.23 -20.37 4.72
CA LYS A 512 13.63 -20.10 4.42
C LYS A 512 13.76 -19.57 2.99
N ASP A 513 14.83 -18.82 2.73
CA ASP A 513 15.16 -18.41 1.36
C ASP A 513 15.57 -19.62 0.49
N GLU A 514 15.77 -19.40 -0.80
CA GLU A 514 16.16 -20.42 -1.77
C GLU A 514 17.49 -21.14 -1.42
N THR A 515 18.35 -20.48 -0.62
CA THR A 515 19.63 -21.05 -0.16
C THR A 515 19.49 -21.89 1.10
N GLY A 516 18.36 -21.82 1.79
CA GLY A 516 18.11 -22.44 3.09
C GLY A 516 18.85 -21.79 4.26
N ARG A 517 19.55 -20.67 4.04
CA ARG A 517 20.41 -20.01 5.05
C ARG A 517 19.68 -18.88 5.77
N ARG A 518 18.76 -18.16 5.10
CA ARG A 518 18.02 -17.05 5.69
C ARG A 518 16.68 -17.51 6.22
N MET A 519 16.42 -17.11 7.46
CA MET A 519 15.17 -17.44 8.15
C MET A 519 14.12 -16.38 7.86
N GLU A 520 13.04 -16.77 7.19
CA GLU A 520 12.02 -15.86 6.71
C GLU A 520 10.66 -16.02 7.38
N ILE A 521 10.39 -17.19 7.98
CA ILE A 521 9.20 -17.39 8.84
C ILE A 521 9.60 -18.16 10.09
N ILE A 522 9.25 -17.58 11.25
CA ILE A 522 9.29 -18.27 12.55
C ILE A 522 7.89 -18.58 13.02
N GLU A 523 7.72 -19.66 13.77
CA GLU A 523 6.46 -19.97 14.44
C GLU A 523 6.66 -20.81 15.70
N LEU A 524 5.69 -20.77 16.61
CA LEU A 524 5.50 -21.78 17.62
C LEU A 524 4.47 -22.80 17.11
N PRO A 525 4.70 -24.12 17.34
CA PRO A 525 3.70 -25.13 16.99
C PRO A 525 2.34 -24.85 17.63
N ARG A 526 1.25 -25.18 16.94
CA ARG A 526 -0.12 -24.94 17.43
C ARG A 526 -0.42 -25.62 18.77
N SER A 527 0.25 -26.72 19.06
CA SER A 527 0.18 -27.39 20.36
C SER A 527 0.80 -26.56 21.50
N ALA A 528 1.75 -25.66 21.18
CA ALA A 528 2.40 -24.79 22.16
C ALA A 528 1.74 -23.41 22.25
N HIS A 529 1.23 -22.86 21.13
CA HIS A 529 0.62 -21.54 21.10
C HIS A 529 -0.47 -21.45 20.01
N PRO A 530 -1.66 -20.88 20.27
CA PRO A 530 -2.76 -20.87 19.30
C PRO A 530 -2.41 -20.15 17.99
N TYR A 531 -1.63 -19.05 18.04
CA TYR A 531 -1.15 -18.33 16.87
C TYR A 531 0.04 -17.44 17.25
N TYR A 532 1.26 -17.90 16.98
CA TYR A 532 2.48 -17.11 17.17
C TYR A 532 3.38 -17.30 15.96
N ILE A 533 3.44 -16.28 15.11
CA ILE A 533 4.17 -16.32 13.84
C ILE A 533 4.90 -15.00 13.62
N GLY A 534 6.09 -15.06 13.01
CA GLY A 534 6.84 -13.90 12.54
C GLY A 534 7.29 -14.10 11.10
N CYS A 535 7.25 -13.02 10.32
CA CYS A 535 7.69 -12.97 8.91
C CYS A 535 8.78 -11.92 8.75
N GLN A 536 9.92 -12.28 8.11
CA GLN A 536 10.98 -11.32 7.79
C GLN A 536 10.57 -10.38 6.66
N PHE A 537 9.75 -10.86 5.74
CA PHE A 537 9.13 -10.09 4.67
C PHE A 537 7.91 -9.30 5.19
N HIS A 538 7.37 -8.45 4.31
CA HIS A 538 6.22 -7.59 4.57
C HIS A 538 4.97 -8.10 3.85
N PRO A 539 4.20 -9.04 4.44
CA PRO A 539 3.05 -9.65 3.79
C PRO A 539 1.87 -8.68 3.62
N GLU A 540 1.89 -7.53 4.34
CA GLU A 540 0.90 -6.47 4.21
C GLU A 540 0.87 -5.82 2.82
N PHE A 541 2.01 -5.76 2.12
CA PHE A 541 2.08 -5.09 0.81
C PHE A 541 1.30 -5.82 -0.29
N LYS A 542 1.18 -7.15 -0.18
CA LYS A 542 0.43 -7.96 -1.16
C LYS A 542 -1.03 -8.20 -0.79
N SER A 543 -1.51 -7.66 0.32
CA SER A 543 -2.91 -7.79 0.73
C SER A 543 -3.86 -7.05 -0.20
N ARG A 544 -4.98 -7.67 -0.53
CA ARG A 544 -6.05 -7.12 -1.39
C ARG A 544 -7.41 -7.26 -0.68
N PRO A 545 -8.40 -6.40 -0.97
CA PRO A 545 -9.72 -6.46 -0.31
C PRO A 545 -10.43 -7.82 -0.44
N GLN A 546 -10.24 -8.50 -1.57
CA GLN A 546 -10.85 -9.81 -1.85
C GLN A 546 -9.85 -10.98 -1.77
N ASN A 547 -8.60 -10.70 -1.43
CA ASN A 547 -7.53 -11.67 -1.23
C ASN A 547 -6.59 -11.18 -0.14
N PRO A 548 -7.00 -11.27 1.14
CA PRO A 548 -6.23 -10.76 2.25
C PRO A 548 -4.90 -11.50 2.43
N SER A 549 -3.92 -10.82 3.00
CA SER A 549 -2.63 -11.42 3.35
C SER A 549 -2.81 -12.60 4.30
N PRO A 550 -2.28 -13.79 4.00
CA PRO A 550 -2.47 -14.99 4.81
C PRO A 550 -2.06 -14.84 6.27
N PRO A 551 -0.87 -14.25 6.64
CA PRO A 551 -0.51 -14.05 8.04
C PRO A 551 -1.47 -13.14 8.80
N PHE A 552 -1.96 -12.08 8.17
CA PHE A 552 -2.92 -11.18 8.79
C PHE A 552 -4.31 -11.81 8.92
N TYR A 553 -4.73 -12.58 7.93
CA TYR A 553 -6.01 -13.29 7.98
C TYR A 553 -6.00 -14.35 9.08
N GLY A 554 -4.92 -15.13 9.19
CA GLY A 554 -4.74 -16.09 10.26
C GLY A 554 -4.77 -15.42 11.65
N LEU A 555 -4.12 -14.26 11.81
CA LEU A 555 -4.15 -13.48 13.05
C LEU A 555 -5.58 -13.08 13.43
N VAL A 556 -6.34 -12.51 12.48
CA VAL A 556 -7.72 -12.07 12.73
C VAL A 556 -8.62 -13.25 13.09
N LEU A 557 -8.48 -14.39 12.40
CA LEU A 557 -9.20 -15.62 12.76
C LEU A 557 -8.85 -16.11 14.17
N ALA A 558 -7.57 -16.10 14.53
CA ALA A 558 -7.13 -16.53 15.86
C ALA A 558 -7.65 -15.58 16.95
N ALA A 559 -7.57 -14.28 16.73
CA ALA A 559 -8.11 -13.26 17.62
C ALA A 559 -9.64 -13.37 17.80
N ALA A 560 -10.35 -13.75 16.73
CA ALA A 560 -11.79 -14.02 16.78
C ALA A 560 -12.15 -15.41 17.33
N GLY A 561 -11.17 -16.21 17.76
CA GLY A 561 -11.41 -17.59 18.24
C GLY A 561 -11.86 -18.57 17.17
N ALA A 562 -11.63 -18.25 15.89
CA ALA A 562 -12.08 -19.01 14.72
C ALA A 562 -10.96 -19.72 13.94
N PHE A 563 -9.70 -19.62 14.38
CA PHE A 563 -8.56 -20.27 13.74
C PHE A 563 -8.49 -21.78 14.10
N PRO A 564 -8.20 -22.71 13.15
CA PRO A 564 -7.92 -22.47 11.73
C PRO A 564 -9.18 -22.29 10.84
N GLY A 565 -10.40 -22.62 11.33
CA GLY A 565 -11.68 -22.43 10.67
C GLY A 565 -11.65 -22.63 9.17
N PRO A 566 -11.94 -21.59 8.37
CA PRO A 566 -12.00 -21.69 6.91
C PRO A 566 -10.70 -22.12 6.22
N LEU A 567 -9.57 -22.10 6.93
CA LEU A 567 -8.27 -22.51 6.40
C LEU A 567 -8.05 -24.03 6.52
N ALA A 568 -8.80 -24.73 7.39
CA ALA A 568 -8.67 -26.17 7.62
C ALA A 568 -9.21 -27.03 6.46
N ASP A 569 -10.17 -26.51 5.67
CA ASP A 569 -10.88 -27.29 4.66
C ASP A 569 -10.10 -27.54 3.36
N GLY A 570 -8.83 -27.15 3.27
CA GLY A 570 -7.92 -27.52 2.18
C GLY A 570 -8.36 -27.11 0.76
N ALA A 571 -9.32 -26.23 0.63
CA ALA A 571 -9.74 -25.70 -0.66
C ALA A 571 -8.62 -24.81 -1.22
N VAL A 572 -7.72 -25.43 -1.98
CA VAL A 572 -6.74 -24.73 -2.81
C VAL A 572 -7.51 -23.81 -3.73
N ALA A 573 -7.38 -22.49 -3.52
CA ALA A 573 -7.84 -21.55 -4.52
C ALA A 573 -7.17 -21.93 -5.86
N PRO A 574 -7.90 -21.99 -6.99
CA PRO A 574 -7.30 -22.37 -8.26
C PRO A 574 -6.15 -21.40 -8.56
N GLU A 575 -4.95 -21.94 -8.75
CA GLU A 575 -3.82 -21.15 -9.24
C GLU A 575 -4.24 -20.46 -10.54
N PRO A 576 -3.95 -19.16 -10.71
CA PRO A 576 -4.07 -18.57 -12.03
C PRO A 576 -3.17 -19.36 -12.98
N ALA A 577 -3.76 -19.89 -14.04
CA ALA A 577 -3.11 -20.82 -14.97
C ALA A 577 -1.81 -20.20 -15.50
N LYS A 578 -0.66 -20.65 -15.01
CA LYS A 578 0.65 -20.42 -15.61
C LYS A 578 0.61 -21.09 -16.99
N LYS A 579 0.33 -20.34 -18.05
CA LYS A 579 0.57 -20.82 -19.41
C LYS A 579 2.08 -20.95 -19.58
N LYS A 580 2.52 -22.21 -19.70
CA LYS A 580 3.92 -22.58 -20.02
C LYS A 580 4.36 -21.78 -21.25
N ALA A 581 5.42 -21.00 -21.12
CA ALA A 581 6.16 -20.48 -22.24
C ALA A 581 6.65 -21.68 -23.07
N LYS A 582 6.13 -21.86 -24.28
CA LYS A 582 6.77 -22.72 -25.28
C LYS A 582 8.04 -21.98 -25.73
N ARG A 583 9.17 -22.71 -25.62
CA ARG A 583 10.48 -22.34 -26.14
C ARG A 583 10.45 -22.00 -27.64
#